data_f2aadecea392d86ce39ff816c66dd95d
#
_entry.id   f2aadecea392d86ce39ff816c66dd95d
#
_cell.length_a   1.000
_cell.length_b   1.000
_cell.length_c   1.000
_cell.angle_alpha   90.00
_cell.angle_beta   90.00
_cell.angle_gamma   90.00
#
_symmetry.space_group_name_H-M   'P 1'
#
loop_
_entity.id
_entity.type
_entity.pdbx_description
1 polymer ?
#
loop_
_entity_poly.entity_id
_entity_poly.type
_entity_poly.pdbx_seq_one_letter_code
_entity_poly.pdbx_strand_id
1 'polypeptide(L)'
;DITREGMKTVAGRIGGFAAIKEAGSQSELTGLLVDNPNAVAVLDYTLFDTSAEYLLILQERFKEAHFVLFSDNLSEDFIRRMVFSGTSFSVVMKDAPMIEIEEGLRKAKQHLQYMCTRAVWLLQHKEDKKDKLVSPLTVTEREILKLMALGKTTKEIAAERFLSVYTVMTHRKNIFRKLEVNNVHEATKYALRAGIV
;
A
#
# COMPACT_ATOMS: atom_id res chain seq x y z
N ASP A 1 3.60 15.35 2.84
CA ASP A 1 4.30 14.15 2.37
C ASP A 1 4.66 14.32 0.90
N ILE A 2 5.96 14.22 0.58
CA ILE A 2 6.51 14.44 -0.78
C ILE A 2 5.82 13.51 -1.80
N THR A 3 5.53 12.27 -1.42
CA THR A 3 4.86 11.30 -2.31
C THR A 3 3.47 11.77 -2.71
N ARG A 4 2.70 12.32 -1.77
CA ARG A 4 1.35 12.86 -2.05
C ARG A 4 1.41 14.08 -2.95
N GLU A 5 2.29 15.03 -2.64
CA GLU A 5 2.47 16.24 -3.45
C GLU A 5 3.00 15.89 -4.85
N GLY A 6 3.93 14.93 -4.94
CA GLY A 6 4.40 14.41 -6.23
C GLY A 6 3.25 13.80 -7.05
N MET A 7 2.41 12.98 -6.42
CA MET A 7 1.27 12.35 -7.09
C MET A 7 0.24 13.39 -7.55
N LYS A 8 -0.07 14.42 -6.75
CA LYS A 8 -0.93 15.52 -7.16
C LYS A 8 -0.36 16.27 -8.38
N THR A 9 0.94 16.53 -8.36
CA THR A 9 1.64 17.20 -9.46
C THR A 9 1.55 16.38 -10.75
N VAL A 10 1.77 15.06 -10.65
CA VAL A 10 1.67 14.15 -11.81
C VAL A 10 0.23 14.10 -12.32
N ALA A 11 -0.75 13.94 -11.44
CA ALA A 11 -2.16 13.91 -11.81
C ALA A 11 -2.61 15.24 -12.44
N GLY A 12 -2.16 16.38 -11.90
CA GLY A 12 -2.40 17.70 -12.47
C GLY A 12 -1.81 17.88 -13.87
N ARG A 13 -0.60 17.35 -14.10
CA ARG A 13 0.06 17.36 -15.43
C ARG A 13 -0.68 16.50 -16.45
N ILE A 14 -1.16 15.33 -16.05
CA ILE A 14 -1.97 14.47 -16.92
C ILE A 14 -3.29 15.16 -17.27
N GLY A 15 -3.87 15.86 -16.32
CA GLY A 15 -5.13 16.59 -16.47
C GLY A 15 -6.37 15.70 -16.64
N GLY A 16 -7.52 16.36 -16.69
CA GLY A 16 -8.82 15.70 -16.91
C GLY A 16 -9.35 14.93 -15.70
N PHE A 17 -8.82 15.18 -14.51
CA PHE A 17 -9.47 14.86 -13.25
C PHE A 17 -10.27 16.09 -12.78
N ALA A 18 -11.54 15.90 -12.40
CA ALA A 18 -12.39 16.99 -11.95
C ALA A 18 -11.92 17.62 -10.64
N ALA A 19 -11.39 16.81 -9.73
CA ALA A 19 -10.80 17.23 -8.46
C ALA A 19 -9.82 16.18 -7.96
N ILE A 20 -8.89 16.60 -7.11
CA ILE A 20 -7.97 15.72 -6.38
C ILE A 20 -8.23 15.94 -4.89
N LYS A 21 -8.59 14.87 -4.20
CA LYS A 21 -8.91 14.87 -2.77
C LYS A 21 -7.97 13.91 -2.03
N GLU A 22 -7.74 14.15 -0.75
CA GLU A 22 -6.94 13.27 0.10
C GLU A 22 -7.82 12.55 1.11
N ALA A 23 -7.48 11.30 1.40
CA ALA A 23 -8.03 10.53 2.50
C ALA A 23 -6.90 10.13 3.46
N GLY A 24 -7.07 10.42 4.73
CA GLY A 24 -6.15 10.04 5.81
C GLY A 24 -6.57 8.78 6.55
N SER A 25 -7.76 8.23 6.24
CA SER A 25 -8.32 7.05 6.89
C SER A 25 -9.20 6.23 5.93
N GLN A 26 -9.47 4.98 6.30
CA GLN A 26 -10.39 4.11 5.56
C GLN A 26 -11.82 4.68 5.51
N SER A 27 -12.27 5.32 6.59
CA SER A 27 -13.58 5.97 6.66
C SER A 27 -13.67 7.14 5.70
N GLU A 28 -12.66 8.00 5.65
CA GLU A 28 -12.61 9.13 4.70
C GLU A 28 -12.56 8.63 3.25
N LEU A 29 -11.74 7.61 2.95
CA LEU A 29 -11.69 7.00 1.62
C LEU A 29 -13.08 6.49 1.20
N THR A 30 -13.74 5.75 2.11
CA THR A 30 -15.08 5.21 1.83
C THR A 30 -16.09 6.33 1.59
N GLY A 31 -16.05 7.41 2.38
CA GLY A 31 -16.91 8.59 2.18
C GLY A 31 -16.68 9.25 0.82
N LEU A 32 -15.40 9.46 0.44
CA LEU A 32 -15.05 10.02 -0.86
C LEU A 32 -15.50 9.15 -2.04
N LEU A 33 -15.46 7.82 -1.90
CA LEU A 33 -15.94 6.88 -2.91
C LEU A 33 -17.47 6.84 -3.01
N VAL A 34 -18.19 7.06 -1.90
CA VAL A 34 -19.66 7.22 -1.93
C VAL A 34 -20.04 8.45 -2.74
N ASP A 35 -19.36 9.57 -2.51
CA ASP A 35 -19.62 10.82 -3.23
C ASP A 35 -19.13 10.79 -4.70
N ASN A 36 -18.15 9.93 -4.99
CA ASN A 36 -17.52 9.85 -6.32
C ASN A 36 -17.28 8.37 -6.70
N PRO A 37 -18.32 7.62 -7.07
CA PRO A 37 -18.24 6.16 -7.27
C PRO A 37 -17.30 5.73 -8.42
N ASN A 38 -17.04 6.60 -9.39
CA ASN A 38 -16.14 6.40 -10.52
C ASN A 38 -14.72 6.97 -10.31
N ALA A 39 -14.34 7.25 -9.05
CA ALA A 39 -13.05 7.85 -8.74
C ALA A 39 -11.89 6.90 -9.02
N VAL A 40 -10.73 7.49 -9.30
CA VAL A 40 -9.43 6.79 -9.25
C VAL A 40 -8.82 7.00 -7.87
N ALA A 41 -8.69 5.93 -7.09
CA ALA A 41 -8.11 5.95 -5.77
C ALA A 41 -6.65 5.46 -5.82
N VAL A 42 -5.69 6.34 -5.55
CA VAL A 42 -4.27 5.98 -5.44
C VAL A 42 -3.95 5.67 -3.99
N LEU A 43 -3.52 4.45 -3.71
CA LEU A 43 -3.35 3.93 -2.36
C LEU A 43 -1.92 3.47 -2.10
N ASP A 44 -1.30 3.98 -1.05
CA ASP A 44 -0.11 3.37 -0.48
C ASP A 44 -0.52 2.25 0.48
N TYR A 45 -0.59 1.04 -0.06
CA TYR A 45 -1.06 -0.12 0.68
C TYR A 45 -0.26 -0.40 1.96
N THR A 46 1.06 -0.12 1.95
CA THR A 46 1.94 -0.38 3.10
C THR A 46 1.78 0.64 4.23
N LEU A 47 1.29 1.84 3.92
CA LEU A 47 1.14 2.94 4.89
C LEU A 47 -0.31 3.20 5.29
N PHE A 48 -1.28 2.70 4.53
CA PHE A 48 -2.70 3.03 4.72
C PHE A 48 -3.42 2.12 5.73
N ASP A 49 -2.69 1.27 6.45
CA ASP A 49 -3.24 0.34 7.47
C ASP A 49 -4.46 -0.46 6.98
N THR A 50 -4.40 -0.95 5.75
CA THR A 50 -5.49 -1.69 5.13
C THR A 50 -5.13 -3.16 4.91
N SER A 51 -6.13 -4.01 4.70
CA SER A 51 -5.94 -5.42 4.34
C SER A 51 -6.34 -5.68 2.89
N ALA A 52 -5.84 -6.77 2.33
CA ALA A 52 -6.27 -7.23 1.01
C ALA A 52 -7.78 -7.48 0.96
N GLU A 53 -8.34 -8.03 2.04
CA GLU A 53 -9.78 -8.28 2.18
C GLU A 53 -10.58 -6.98 2.11
N TYR A 54 -10.12 -5.93 2.79
CA TYR A 54 -10.78 -4.62 2.74
C TYR A 54 -10.76 -4.02 1.34
N LEU A 55 -9.63 -4.12 0.62
CA LEU A 55 -9.55 -3.66 -0.77
C LEU A 55 -10.52 -4.40 -1.70
N LEU A 56 -10.66 -5.71 -1.51
CA LEU A 56 -11.63 -6.52 -2.27
C LEU A 56 -13.08 -6.13 -1.94
N ILE A 57 -13.37 -5.85 -0.67
CA ILE A 57 -14.70 -5.33 -0.26
C ILE A 57 -14.97 -3.96 -0.90
N LEU A 58 -13.97 -3.07 -0.93
CA LEU A 58 -14.12 -1.78 -1.62
C LEU A 58 -14.39 -1.95 -3.11
N GLN A 59 -13.66 -2.84 -3.78
CA GLN A 59 -13.88 -3.16 -5.19
C GLN A 59 -15.31 -3.68 -5.45
N GLU A 60 -15.76 -4.62 -4.62
CA GLU A 60 -17.10 -5.18 -4.73
C GLU A 60 -18.20 -4.12 -4.55
N ARG A 61 -17.98 -3.20 -3.60
CA ARG A 61 -18.92 -2.13 -3.27
C ARG A 61 -18.91 -0.99 -4.28
N PHE A 62 -17.74 -0.64 -4.80
CA PHE A 62 -17.53 0.49 -5.71
C PHE A 62 -17.01 -0.01 -7.07
N LYS A 63 -17.87 -0.68 -7.83
CA LYS A 63 -17.51 -1.36 -9.09
C LYS A 63 -17.01 -0.42 -10.19
N GLU A 64 -17.40 0.86 -10.13
CA GLU A 64 -16.97 1.88 -11.07
C GLU A 64 -15.67 2.57 -10.64
N ALA A 65 -15.21 2.39 -9.39
CA ALA A 65 -13.95 2.94 -8.95
C ALA A 65 -12.75 2.15 -9.49
N HIS A 66 -11.63 2.85 -9.69
CA HIS A 66 -10.37 2.22 -10.06
C HIS A 66 -9.31 2.45 -8.97
N PHE A 67 -8.61 1.42 -8.57
CA PHE A 67 -7.65 1.45 -7.47
C PHE A 67 -6.22 1.30 -8.00
N VAL A 68 -5.37 2.30 -7.80
CA VAL A 68 -3.95 2.24 -8.12
C VAL A 68 -3.18 1.95 -6.84
N LEU A 69 -2.62 0.76 -6.74
CA LEU A 69 -1.74 0.36 -5.63
C LEU A 69 -0.35 0.94 -5.91
N PHE A 70 -0.03 2.03 -5.20
CA PHE A 70 1.22 2.79 -5.36
C PHE A 70 2.09 2.59 -4.11
N SER A 71 2.91 1.55 -4.10
CA SER A 71 3.65 1.11 -2.91
C SER A 71 5.10 0.75 -3.23
N ASP A 72 5.95 0.78 -2.22
CA ASP A 72 7.37 0.43 -2.35
C ASP A 72 7.63 -1.07 -2.46
N ASN A 73 6.83 -1.87 -1.77
CA ASN A 73 7.05 -3.30 -1.64
C ASN A 73 5.73 -4.06 -1.54
N LEU A 74 5.41 -4.79 -2.58
CA LEU A 74 4.25 -5.66 -2.65
C LEU A 74 4.74 -7.08 -2.98
N SER A 75 4.23 -8.09 -2.28
CA SER A 75 4.57 -9.49 -2.58
C SER A 75 3.89 -9.96 -3.86
N GLU A 76 4.48 -10.96 -4.52
CA GLU A 76 3.88 -11.62 -5.68
C GLU A 76 2.45 -12.09 -5.37
N ASP A 77 2.26 -12.79 -4.25
CA ASP A 77 0.96 -13.32 -3.85
C ASP A 77 -0.10 -12.21 -3.70
N PHE A 78 0.28 -11.07 -3.13
CA PHE A 78 -0.63 -9.92 -3.01
C PHE A 78 -0.97 -9.30 -4.37
N ILE A 79 0.05 -9.04 -5.21
CA ILE A 79 -0.16 -8.50 -6.56
C ILE A 79 -1.06 -9.43 -7.35
N ARG A 80 -0.77 -10.74 -7.33
CA ARG A 80 -1.56 -11.77 -8.00
C ARG A 80 -3.01 -11.74 -7.53
N ARG A 81 -3.23 -11.72 -6.22
CA ARG A 81 -4.57 -11.68 -5.64
C ARG A 81 -5.37 -10.45 -6.08
N MET A 82 -4.76 -9.27 -6.10
CA MET A 82 -5.44 -8.02 -6.49
C MET A 82 -5.73 -7.99 -7.99
N VAL A 83 -4.73 -8.27 -8.82
CA VAL A 83 -4.81 -8.15 -10.27
C VAL A 83 -5.77 -9.18 -10.88
N PHE A 84 -5.83 -10.39 -10.32
CA PHE A 84 -6.74 -11.45 -10.82
C PHE A 84 -8.12 -11.46 -10.16
N SER A 85 -8.38 -10.61 -9.14
CA SER A 85 -9.72 -10.44 -8.59
C SER A 85 -10.64 -9.61 -9.48
N GLY A 86 -10.08 -8.86 -10.44
CA GLY A 86 -10.82 -8.03 -11.40
C GLY A 86 -9.93 -6.98 -12.05
N THR A 87 -10.48 -6.24 -13.00
CA THR A 87 -9.73 -5.23 -13.77
C THR A 87 -9.61 -3.86 -13.11
N SER A 88 -10.23 -3.69 -11.94
CA SER A 88 -10.26 -2.40 -11.23
C SER A 88 -8.98 -2.08 -10.44
N PHE A 89 -8.00 -3.00 -10.38
CA PHE A 89 -6.72 -2.78 -9.71
C PHE A 89 -5.59 -2.59 -10.72
N SER A 90 -4.85 -1.48 -10.56
CA SER A 90 -3.55 -1.26 -11.19
C SER A 90 -2.44 -1.31 -10.15
N VAL A 91 -1.24 -1.71 -10.55
CA VAL A 91 -0.07 -1.79 -9.66
C VAL A 91 1.07 -0.98 -10.25
N VAL A 92 1.51 0.03 -9.49
CA VAL A 92 2.65 0.88 -9.83
C VAL A 92 3.57 0.95 -8.63
N MET A 93 4.82 0.53 -8.78
CA MET A 93 5.80 0.64 -7.71
C MET A 93 6.30 2.07 -7.58
N LYS A 94 6.63 2.52 -6.35
CA LYS A 94 7.12 3.90 -6.11
C LYS A 94 8.48 4.19 -6.74
N ASP A 95 9.28 3.15 -6.98
CA ASP A 95 10.56 3.23 -7.67
C ASP A 95 10.45 3.06 -9.20
N ALA A 96 9.23 2.97 -9.75
CA ALA A 96 9.01 2.92 -11.18
C ALA A 96 9.43 4.23 -11.85
N PRO A 97 9.93 4.19 -13.09
CA PRO A 97 10.19 5.39 -13.87
C PRO A 97 8.93 6.28 -13.98
N MET A 98 9.14 7.60 -14.04
CA MET A 98 8.02 8.57 -14.10
C MET A 98 7.03 8.26 -15.23
N ILE A 99 7.55 7.81 -16.38
CA ILE A 99 6.71 7.44 -17.53
C ILE A 99 5.72 6.31 -17.22
N GLU A 100 6.14 5.33 -16.40
CA GLU A 100 5.24 4.24 -15.98
C GLU A 100 4.21 4.71 -14.94
N ILE A 101 4.60 5.64 -14.06
CA ILE A 101 3.66 6.26 -13.10
C ILE A 101 2.60 7.05 -13.84
N GLU A 102 3.00 7.88 -14.83
CA GLU A 102 2.07 8.63 -15.66
C GLU A 102 1.14 7.72 -16.47
N GLU A 103 1.70 6.67 -17.07
CA GLU A 103 0.89 5.72 -17.86
C GLU A 103 -0.09 4.96 -16.97
N GLY A 104 0.33 4.55 -15.78
CA GLY A 104 -0.55 3.91 -14.78
C GLY A 104 -1.75 4.78 -14.43
N LEU A 105 -1.53 6.09 -14.19
CA LEU A 105 -2.61 7.02 -13.92
C LEU A 105 -3.49 7.29 -15.16
N ARG A 106 -2.91 7.37 -16.38
CA ARG A 106 -3.68 7.52 -17.62
C ARG A 106 -4.60 6.33 -17.87
N LYS A 107 -4.10 5.11 -17.65
CA LYS A 107 -4.89 3.87 -17.76
C LYS A 107 -5.98 3.80 -16.71
N ALA A 108 -5.63 4.10 -15.45
CA ALA A 108 -6.59 4.13 -14.34
C ALA A 108 -7.74 5.12 -14.60
N LYS A 109 -7.44 6.29 -15.15
CA LYS A 109 -8.47 7.28 -15.59
C LYS A 109 -9.44 6.73 -16.64
N GLN A 110 -8.98 5.80 -17.46
CA GLN A 110 -9.79 5.10 -18.45
C GLN A 110 -10.44 3.82 -17.90
N HIS A 111 -10.29 3.56 -16.59
CA HIS A 111 -10.68 2.31 -15.92
C HIS A 111 -10.03 1.06 -16.53
N LEU A 112 -8.83 1.22 -17.09
CA LEU A 112 -8.03 0.14 -17.64
C LEU A 112 -6.98 -0.31 -16.63
N GLN A 113 -6.86 -1.61 -16.45
CA GLN A 113 -5.83 -2.19 -15.60
C GLN A 113 -4.44 -1.92 -16.18
N TYR A 114 -3.50 -1.57 -15.28
CA TYR A 114 -2.10 -1.37 -15.62
C TYR A 114 -1.18 -2.00 -14.56
N MET A 115 -0.09 -2.56 -15.00
CA MET A 115 0.99 -3.04 -14.14
C MET A 115 2.32 -2.50 -14.66
N CYS A 116 3.10 -1.85 -13.78
CA CYS A 116 4.45 -1.41 -14.13
C CYS A 116 5.36 -2.62 -14.40
N THR A 117 6.45 -2.40 -15.11
CA THR A 117 7.40 -3.46 -15.51
C THR A 117 7.85 -4.33 -14.34
N ARG A 118 8.13 -3.73 -13.18
CA ARG A 118 8.52 -4.47 -11.98
C ARG A 118 7.40 -5.36 -11.42
N ALA A 119 6.15 -4.90 -11.45
CA ALA A 119 5.01 -5.71 -11.01
C ALA A 119 4.79 -6.92 -11.93
N VAL A 120 4.91 -6.72 -13.24
CA VAL A 120 4.87 -7.81 -14.23
C VAL A 120 5.99 -8.81 -14.00
N TRP A 121 7.21 -8.32 -13.78
CA TRP A 121 8.37 -9.17 -13.50
C TRP A 121 8.17 -10.04 -12.25
N LEU A 122 7.64 -9.47 -11.15
CA LEU A 122 7.33 -10.21 -9.92
C LEU A 122 6.30 -11.32 -10.14
N LEU A 123 5.32 -11.11 -11.03
CA LEU A 123 4.32 -12.14 -11.36
C LEU A 123 4.87 -13.27 -12.22
N GLN A 124 5.88 -12.99 -13.05
CA GLN A 124 6.50 -13.96 -13.96
C GLN A 124 7.60 -14.80 -13.29
N HIS A 125 8.29 -14.20 -12.32
CA HIS A 125 9.41 -14.83 -11.63
C HIS A 125 9.00 -15.13 -10.20
N LYS A 126 8.64 -16.40 -9.91
CA LYS A 126 8.50 -16.84 -8.52
C LYS A 126 9.83 -16.58 -7.82
N GLU A 127 9.84 -15.65 -6.87
CA GLU A 127 10.99 -15.55 -5.97
C GLU A 127 11.10 -16.90 -5.25
N ASP A 128 12.16 -17.66 -5.54
CA ASP A 128 12.51 -18.83 -4.76
C ASP A 128 12.72 -18.36 -3.31
N LYS A 129 11.78 -18.73 -2.45
CA LYS A 129 11.77 -18.36 -1.01
C LYS A 129 13.00 -18.88 -0.25
N LYS A 130 13.98 -19.47 -0.95
CA LYS A 130 15.09 -20.22 -0.33
C LYS A 130 16.33 -19.39 0.02
N ASP A 131 16.53 -18.16 -0.48
CA ASP A 131 17.81 -17.48 -0.31
C ASP A 131 17.79 -16.03 0.20
N LYS A 132 16.65 -15.50 0.64
CA LYS A 132 16.69 -14.28 1.44
C LYS A 132 16.93 -14.66 2.88
N LEU A 133 18.17 -14.53 3.35
CA LEU A 133 18.49 -14.39 4.76
C LEU A 133 17.58 -13.28 5.31
N VAL A 134 16.44 -13.68 5.87
CA VAL A 134 15.53 -12.75 6.55
C VAL A 134 16.34 -12.10 7.66
N SER A 135 16.78 -10.87 7.45
CA SER A 135 17.55 -10.13 8.43
C SER A 135 16.69 -10.03 9.69
N PRO A 136 17.16 -10.53 10.87
CA PRO A 136 16.34 -10.52 12.07
C PRO A 136 15.92 -9.10 12.41
N LEU A 137 14.71 -8.96 12.98
CA LEU A 137 14.24 -7.67 13.48
C LEU A 137 15.19 -7.13 14.53
N THR A 138 15.55 -5.87 14.42
CA THR A 138 16.27 -5.17 15.49
C THR A 138 15.41 -5.10 16.75
N VAL A 139 16.01 -4.79 17.88
CA VAL A 139 15.28 -4.61 19.16
C VAL A 139 14.17 -3.56 19.00
N THR A 140 14.49 -2.42 18.40
CA THR A 140 13.52 -1.34 18.15
C THR A 140 12.39 -1.78 17.21
N GLU A 141 12.70 -2.50 16.13
CA GLU A 141 11.69 -3.02 15.21
C GLU A 141 10.77 -4.05 15.88
N ARG A 142 11.31 -4.90 16.75
CA ARG A 142 10.51 -5.86 17.52
C ARG A 142 9.57 -5.16 18.50
N GLU A 143 10.02 -4.11 19.17
CA GLU A 143 9.19 -3.30 20.07
C GLU A 143 8.08 -2.55 19.32
N ILE A 144 8.41 -1.96 18.17
CA ILE A 144 7.41 -1.30 17.32
C ILE A 144 6.41 -2.33 16.80
N LEU A 145 6.85 -3.50 16.35
CA LEU A 145 5.95 -4.59 15.92
C LEU A 145 5.00 -5.02 17.05
N LYS A 146 5.51 -5.11 18.29
CA LYS A 146 4.67 -5.41 19.45
C LYS A 146 3.58 -4.36 19.65
N LEU A 147 3.93 -3.07 19.60
CA LEU A 147 2.96 -1.98 19.74
C LEU A 147 1.93 -1.95 18.60
N MET A 148 2.36 -2.24 17.36
CA MET A 148 1.45 -2.40 16.23
C MET A 148 0.46 -3.53 16.45
N ALA A 149 0.93 -4.68 16.95
CA ALA A 149 0.08 -5.84 17.22
C ALA A 149 -0.92 -5.59 18.37
N LEU A 150 -0.58 -4.68 19.29
CA LEU A 150 -1.49 -4.19 20.34
C LEU A 150 -2.48 -3.12 19.83
N GLY A 151 -2.51 -2.85 18.53
CA GLY A 151 -3.46 -1.91 17.90
C GLY A 151 -3.06 -0.44 18.00
N LYS A 152 -1.84 -0.11 18.42
CA LYS A 152 -1.38 1.28 18.51
C LYS A 152 -1.19 1.89 17.11
N THR A 153 -1.67 3.09 16.94
CA THR A 153 -1.45 3.89 15.73
C THR A 153 -0.01 4.38 15.62
N THR A 154 0.42 4.76 14.42
CA THR A 154 1.78 5.30 14.19
C THR A 154 2.08 6.53 15.07
N LYS A 155 1.07 7.38 15.33
CA LYS A 155 1.21 8.57 16.19
C LYS A 155 1.40 8.18 17.66
N GLU A 156 0.63 7.22 18.16
CA GLU A 156 0.75 6.71 19.53
C GLU A 156 2.10 6.01 19.76
N ILE A 157 2.56 5.22 18.78
CA ILE A 157 3.88 4.58 18.83
C ILE A 157 4.98 5.65 18.85
N ALA A 158 4.87 6.69 18.03
CA ALA A 158 5.82 7.79 17.98
C ALA A 158 5.90 8.52 19.34
N ALA A 159 4.75 8.83 19.96
CA ALA A 159 4.67 9.44 21.27
C ALA A 159 5.28 8.55 22.37
N GLU A 160 4.91 7.28 22.40
CA GLU A 160 5.36 6.32 23.43
C GLU A 160 6.85 6.02 23.36
N ARG A 161 7.41 6.01 22.15
CA ARG A 161 8.84 5.72 21.93
C ARG A 161 9.71 6.96 21.82
N PHE A 162 9.17 8.16 21.98
CA PHE A 162 9.87 9.44 21.82
C PHE A 162 10.54 9.56 20.44
N LEU A 163 9.86 9.07 19.39
CA LEU A 163 10.32 9.12 18.00
C LEU A 163 9.45 10.08 17.17
N SER A 164 9.97 10.52 16.03
CA SER A 164 9.13 11.19 15.06
C SER A 164 8.16 10.19 14.38
N VAL A 165 7.00 10.67 13.96
CA VAL A 165 6.05 9.85 13.15
C VAL A 165 6.75 9.28 11.92
N TYR A 166 7.60 10.08 11.27
CA TYR A 166 8.39 9.66 10.11
C TYR A 166 9.36 8.51 10.45
N THR A 167 10.02 8.57 11.60
CA THR A 167 10.92 7.51 12.06
C THR A 167 10.16 6.20 12.28
N VAL A 168 8.97 6.26 12.90
CA VAL A 168 8.13 5.09 13.10
C VAL A 168 7.67 4.51 11.75
N MET A 169 7.28 5.36 10.80
CA MET A 169 6.92 4.91 9.45
C MET A 169 8.08 4.18 8.75
N THR A 170 9.30 4.69 8.92
CA THR A 170 10.51 4.03 8.38
C THR A 170 10.75 2.66 9.02
N HIS A 171 10.60 2.55 10.35
CA HIS A 171 10.70 1.25 11.03
C HIS A 171 9.59 0.29 10.57
N ARG A 172 8.35 0.73 10.44
CA ARG A 172 7.24 -0.09 9.92
C ARG A 172 7.55 -0.63 8.52
N LYS A 173 8.05 0.23 7.62
CA LYS A 173 8.50 -0.19 6.28
C LYS A 173 9.58 -1.27 6.36
N ASN A 174 10.58 -1.10 7.22
CA ASN A 174 11.65 -2.07 7.40
C ASN A 174 11.15 -3.39 8.00
N ILE A 175 10.22 -3.32 8.97
CA ILE A 175 9.56 -4.50 9.56
C ILE A 175 8.83 -5.27 8.47
N PHE A 176 7.98 -4.61 7.67
CA PHE A 176 7.21 -5.26 6.62
C PHE A 176 8.11 -5.94 5.60
N ARG A 177 9.16 -5.25 5.16
CA ARG A 177 10.18 -5.83 4.27
C ARG A 177 10.88 -7.05 4.87
N LYS A 178 11.29 -6.98 6.15
CA LYS A 178 12.01 -8.06 6.83
C LYS A 178 11.13 -9.27 7.13
N LEU A 179 9.84 -9.05 7.38
CA LEU A 179 8.86 -10.11 7.63
C LEU A 179 8.19 -10.62 6.36
N GLU A 180 8.49 -10.00 5.21
CA GLU A 180 7.84 -10.28 3.92
C GLU A 180 6.30 -10.17 4.00
N VAL A 181 5.81 -9.19 4.76
CA VAL A 181 4.38 -8.88 4.92
C VAL A 181 4.05 -7.54 4.28
N ASN A 182 2.79 -7.34 3.90
CA ASN A 182 2.39 -6.15 3.14
C ASN A 182 1.58 -5.15 3.97
N ASN A 183 1.11 -5.53 5.16
CA ASN A 183 0.27 -4.66 6.00
C ASN A 183 0.38 -5.02 7.49
N VAL A 184 -0.23 -4.16 8.33
CA VAL A 184 -0.27 -4.32 9.79
C VAL A 184 -0.93 -5.63 10.20
N HIS A 185 -2.01 -6.02 9.53
CA HIS A 185 -2.74 -7.24 9.87
C HIS A 185 -1.88 -8.50 9.71
N GLU A 186 -1.13 -8.59 8.61
CA GLU A 186 -0.16 -9.69 8.39
C GLU A 186 0.98 -9.63 9.40
N ALA A 187 1.51 -8.43 9.68
CA ALA A 187 2.53 -8.23 10.71
C ALA A 187 2.04 -8.64 12.11
N THR A 188 0.79 -8.33 12.46
CA THR A 188 0.14 -8.74 13.71
C THR A 188 0.01 -10.27 13.80
N LYS A 189 -0.45 -10.92 12.73
CA LYS A 189 -0.50 -12.38 12.67
C LYS A 189 0.88 -13.02 12.87
N TYR A 190 1.92 -12.42 12.28
CA TYR A 190 3.29 -12.86 12.50
C TYR A 190 3.70 -12.69 13.97
N ALA A 191 3.44 -11.52 14.57
CA ALA A 191 3.80 -11.23 15.97
C ALA A 191 3.17 -12.23 16.95
N LEU A 192 1.90 -12.59 16.75
CA LEU A 192 1.20 -13.61 17.53
C LEU A 192 1.82 -15.00 17.36
N ARG A 193 2.11 -15.42 16.13
CA ARG A 193 2.73 -16.72 15.86
C ARG A 193 4.17 -16.83 16.41
N ALA A 194 4.90 -15.72 16.42
CA ALA A 194 6.27 -15.64 16.90
C ALA A 194 6.38 -15.41 18.42
N GLY A 195 5.25 -15.33 19.14
CA GLY A 195 5.24 -15.09 20.59
C GLY A 195 5.82 -13.73 20.99
N ILE A 196 5.66 -12.71 20.13
CA ILE A 196 6.09 -11.33 20.40
C ILE A 196 5.02 -10.61 21.24
N VAL A 197 3.79 -11.03 21.10
CA VAL A 197 2.59 -10.56 21.85
C VAL A 197 1.84 -11.77 22.36
#